data_5ef7129c688231e6fab7d6cbeb11403d
#
_entry.id   5ef7129c688231e6fab7d6cbeb11403d
#
_cell.length_a   1.000
_cell.length_b   1.000
_cell.length_c   1.000
_cell.angle_alpha   90.00
_cell.angle_beta   90.00
_cell.angle_gamma   90.00
#
_symmetry.space_group_name_H-M   'P 1'
#
loop_
_entity.id
_entity.type
_entity.pdbx_description
1 polymer ?
#
loop_
_entity_poly.entity_id
_entity_poly.type
_entity_poly.pdbx_seq_one_letter_code
_entity_poly.pdbx_strand_id
1 'polypeptide(L)'
;MTTSAFFITGTDTGVGKTSISLALIEVLKKQGYRVAAMKPVASGSIQSSDGLRNRDAMLMLAHAQPGAEYKDVNPYALSLPSAPILAAQHDAVQIETGLILDSFQKISADADIVLVEGVGGWHIQLNEDLWLSDVVRLLNLPVIMVVGMRLGCINHALLTAEAISGNGSWLLGWIGCQVDPAYVDYEASLELLSRTLAAPMIASVPYIPGGNVEKMTGFLDNICNPDLGLVGEH
;
A
#
# COMPACT_ATOMS: atom_id res chain seq x y z
N MET A 1 -6.26 23.69 -0.68
CA MET A 1 -5.89 22.70 0.37
C MET A 1 -4.78 21.86 -0.22
N THR A 2 -3.75 21.51 0.53
CA THR A 2 -2.69 20.62 0.06
C THR A 2 -3.20 19.18 0.19
N THR A 3 -3.17 18.41 -0.90
CA THR A 3 -3.53 16.98 -0.88
C THR A 3 -2.55 16.20 -0.01
N SER A 4 -3.06 15.48 0.99
CA SER A 4 -2.26 14.55 1.78
C SER A 4 -2.08 13.23 1.00
N ALA A 5 -0.92 12.59 1.11
CA ALA A 5 -0.72 11.30 0.46
C ALA A 5 0.17 10.39 1.31
N PHE A 6 -0.04 9.07 1.22
CA PHE A 6 0.78 8.08 1.90
C PHE A 6 0.90 6.79 1.10
N PHE A 7 1.97 6.06 1.38
CA PHE A 7 2.31 4.83 0.69
C PHE A 7 2.10 3.61 1.58
N ILE A 8 1.38 2.61 1.08
CA ILE A 8 1.20 1.33 1.74
C ILE A 8 2.19 0.32 1.19
N THR A 9 3.17 -0.07 2.00
CA THR A 9 4.03 -1.21 1.71
C THR A 9 3.63 -2.43 2.51
N GLY A 10 4.25 -3.56 2.25
CA GLY A 10 4.10 -4.76 3.05
C GLY A 10 5.44 -5.41 3.35
N THR A 11 5.47 -6.25 4.37
CA THR A 11 6.65 -7.07 4.66
C THR A 11 6.86 -8.18 3.63
N ASP A 12 5.85 -8.50 2.81
CA ASP A 12 5.88 -9.54 1.78
C ASP A 12 4.65 -9.44 0.85
N THR A 13 4.57 -10.34 -0.13
CA THR A 13 3.36 -10.62 -0.90
C THR A 13 2.34 -11.36 -0.03
N GLY A 14 1.04 -11.05 -0.19
CA GLY A 14 -0.03 -11.75 0.53
C GLY A 14 -0.16 -11.39 2.02
N VAL A 15 0.44 -10.28 2.46
CA VAL A 15 0.36 -9.81 3.87
C VAL A 15 -0.89 -8.98 4.17
N GLY A 16 -1.80 -8.83 3.20
CA GLY A 16 -3.06 -8.12 3.40
C GLY A 16 -3.05 -6.66 2.96
N LYS A 17 -2.01 -6.18 2.23
CA LYS A 17 -1.95 -4.78 1.75
C LYS A 17 -3.25 -4.30 1.15
N THR A 18 -3.74 -4.98 0.13
CA THR A 18 -4.94 -4.55 -0.61
C THR A 18 -6.18 -4.51 0.28
N SER A 19 -6.39 -5.50 1.13
CA SER A 19 -7.52 -5.49 2.09
C SER A 19 -7.43 -4.32 3.07
N ILE A 20 -6.23 -4.02 3.58
CA ILE A 20 -5.98 -2.86 4.46
C ILE A 20 -6.16 -1.55 3.69
N SER A 21 -5.62 -1.44 2.46
CA SER A 21 -5.79 -0.26 1.61
C SER A 21 -7.26 0.06 1.36
N LEU A 22 -8.06 -0.95 1.00
CA LEU A 22 -9.49 -0.79 0.77
C LEU A 22 -10.24 -0.37 2.05
N ALA A 23 -9.92 -0.98 3.19
CA ALA A 23 -10.53 -0.64 4.46
C ALA A 23 -10.16 0.80 4.91
N LEU A 24 -8.91 1.24 4.68
CA LEU A 24 -8.47 2.62 4.91
C LEU A 24 -9.23 3.61 4.03
N ILE A 25 -9.42 3.31 2.74
CA ILE A 25 -10.21 4.14 1.84
C ILE A 25 -11.64 4.31 2.39
N GLU A 26 -12.27 3.21 2.82
CA GLU A 26 -13.65 3.28 3.36
C GLU A 26 -13.73 4.06 4.68
N VAL A 27 -12.76 3.91 5.58
CA VAL A 27 -12.70 4.69 6.84
C VAL A 27 -12.56 6.17 6.54
N LEU A 28 -11.63 6.57 5.68
CA LEU A 28 -11.38 7.96 5.32
C LEU A 28 -12.61 8.59 4.61
N LYS A 29 -13.26 7.84 3.72
CA LYS A 29 -14.50 8.29 3.05
C LYS A 29 -15.65 8.50 4.04
N LYS A 30 -15.81 7.61 5.03
CA LYS A 30 -16.82 7.77 6.10
C LYS A 30 -16.59 9.04 6.92
N GLN A 31 -15.36 9.53 6.99
CA GLN A 31 -15.02 10.79 7.66
C GLN A 31 -15.16 12.03 6.76
N GLY A 32 -15.62 11.84 5.52
CA GLY A 32 -15.94 12.93 4.61
C GLY A 32 -14.81 13.32 3.65
N TYR A 33 -13.64 12.60 3.66
CA TYR A 33 -12.55 12.88 2.74
C TYR A 33 -12.82 12.34 1.34
N ARG A 34 -12.39 13.10 0.33
CA ARG A 34 -12.31 12.64 -1.05
C ARG A 34 -11.00 11.84 -1.21
N VAL A 35 -11.12 10.52 -1.31
CA VAL A 35 -9.97 9.62 -1.32
C VAL A 35 -9.72 9.11 -2.73
N ALA A 36 -8.57 9.44 -3.30
CA ALA A 36 -8.04 8.79 -4.50
C ALA A 36 -7.13 7.61 -4.12
N ALA A 37 -6.98 6.67 -5.04
CA ALA A 37 -6.14 5.50 -4.83
C ALA A 37 -5.28 5.21 -6.07
N MET A 38 -4.05 4.75 -5.86
CA MET A 38 -3.11 4.41 -6.91
C MET A 38 -2.38 3.11 -6.61
N LYS A 39 -2.20 2.28 -7.62
CA LYS A 39 -1.30 1.13 -7.64
C LYS A 39 -0.35 1.29 -8.81
N PRO A 40 0.80 1.97 -8.62
CA PRO A 40 1.67 2.40 -9.72
C PRO A 40 2.10 1.26 -10.63
N VAL A 41 2.44 0.13 -10.04
CA VAL A 41 2.86 -1.09 -10.75
C VAL A 41 2.12 -2.30 -10.18
N ALA A 42 1.59 -3.12 -11.04
CA ALA A 42 0.93 -4.38 -10.67
C ALA A 42 1.32 -5.51 -11.63
N SER A 43 1.69 -6.67 -11.10
CA SER A 43 1.96 -7.90 -11.85
C SER A 43 0.80 -8.89 -11.74
N GLY A 44 0.69 -9.83 -12.68
CA GLY A 44 -0.39 -10.80 -12.73
C GLY A 44 -1.74 -10.21 -13.17
N SER A 45 -1.69 -9.24 -14.09
CA SER A 45 -2.87 -8.63 -14.68
C SER A 45 -3.49 -9.56 -15.75
N ILE A 46 -4.80 -9.48 -15.89
CA ILE A 46 -5.57 -10.32 -16.83
C ILE A 46 -5.98 -9.47 -18.04
N GLN A 47 -5.89 -10.05 -19.24
CA GLN A 47 -6.34 -9.41 -20.46
C GLN A 47 -7.86 -9.25 -20.45
N SER A 48 -8.34 -8.04 -20.71
CA SER A 48 -9.76 -7.70 -20.89
C SER A 48 -9.98 -7.06 -22.26
N SER A 49 -11.23 -6.67 -22.57
CA SER A 49 -11.57 -5.88 -23.78
C SER A 49 -10.83 -4.53 -23.83
N ASP A 50 -10.54 -3.96 -22.65
CA ASP A 50 -9.95 -2.62 -22.52
C ASP A 50 -8.43 -2.66 -22.18
N GLY A 51 -7.78 -3.80 -22.40
CA GLY A 51 -6.38 -4.05 -22.10
C GLY A 51 -6.17 -4.81 -20.80
N LEU A 52 -4.93 -4.81 -20.29
CA LEU A 52 -4.58 -5.49 -19.04
C LEU A 52 -5.25 -4.83 -17.83
N ARG A 53 -5.82 -5.66 -16.96
CA ARG A 53 -6.47 -5.23 -15.71
C ARG A 53 -5.96 -6.03 -14.53
N ASN A 54 -5.47 -5.35 -13.51
CA ASN A 54 -5.07 -5.95 -12.25
C ASN A 54 -6.23 -5.93 -11.26
N ARG A 55 -6.43 -7.03 -10.54
CA ARG A 55 -7.54 -7.16 -9.57
C ARG A 55 -7.46 -6.12 -8.46
N ASP A 56 -6.28 -5.92 -7.85
CA ASP A 56 -6.12 -4.98 -6.74
C ASP A 56 -6.40 -3.54 -7.20
N ALA A 57 -5.84 -3.15 -8.37
CA ALA A 57 -6.08 -1.83 -8.93
C ALA A 57 -7.55 -1.58 -9.28
N MET A 58 -8.25 -2.60 -9.80
CA MET A 58 -9.69 -2.53 -10.06
C MET A 58 -10.51 -2.34 -8.77
N LEU A 59 -10.16 -3.05 -7.70
CA LEU A 59 -10.80 -2.89 -6.41
C LEU A 59 -10.52 -1.48 -5.84
N MET A 60 -9.29 -0.99 -5.92
CA MET A 60 -8.94 0.35 -5.47
C MET A 60 -9.71 1.43 -6.24
N LEU A 61 -9.80 1.30 -7.57
CA LEU A 61 -10.60 2.20 -8.41
C LEU A 61 -12.08 2.20 -8.01
N ALA A 62 -12.65 1.04 -7.70
CA ALA A 62 -14.06 0.90 -7.31
C ALA A 62 -14.36 1.47 -5.91
N HIS A 63 -13.41 1.43 -4.99
CA HIS A 63 -13.56 1.94 -3.62
C HIS A 63 -13.21 3.42 -3.49
N ALA A 64 -12.30 3.93 -4.33
CA ALA A 64 -11.88 5.34 -4.34
C ALA A 64 -13.03 6.25 -4.81
N GLN A 65 -12.81 7.57 -4.72
CA GLN A 65 -13.75 8.53 -5.29
C GLN A 65 -13.90 8.32 -6.81
N PRO A 66 -15.10 8.55 -7.38
CA PRO A 66 -15.31 8.45 -8.82
C PRO A 66 -14.55 9.54 -9.59
N GLY A 67 -14.21 9.23 -10.86
CA GLY A 67 -13.62 10.20 -11.80
C GLY A 67 -12.20 9.86 -12.26
N ALA A 68 -11.46 9.00 -11.54
CA ALA A 68 -10.16 8.55 -12.00
C ALA A 68 -10.29 7.52 -13.14
N GLU A 69 -9.41 7.61 -14.14
CA GLU A 69 -9.30 6.59 -15.16
C GLU A 69 -8.40 5.44 -14.68
N TYR A 70 -8.71 4.21 -15.07
CA TYR A 70 -7.91 3.03 -14.68
C TYR A 70 -6.42 3.19 -14.98
N LYS A 71 -6.06 3.76 -16.15
CA LYS A 71 -4.66 3.96 -16.54
C LYS A 71 -3.88 4.91 -15.61
N ASP A 72 -4.59 5.83 -14.95
CA ASP A 72 -3.97 6.74 -13.99
C ASP A 72 -3.90 6.11 -12.59
N VAL A 73 -4.82 5.19 -12.25
CA VAL A 73 -4.76 4.37 -11.04
C VAL A 73 -3.67 3.31 -11.14
N ASN A 74 -3.52 2.66 -12.31
CA ASN A 74 -2.54 1.60 -12.54
C ASN A 74 -1.81 1.80 -13.87
N PRO A 75 -0.84 2.72 -13.93
CA PRO A 75 -0.11 3.01 -15.17
C PRO A 75 0.69 1.82 -15.71
N TYR A 76 1.13 0.92 -14.85
CA TYR A 76 1.85 -0.29 -15.26
C TYR A 76 1.15 -1.56 -14.79
N ALA A 77 0.22 -2.05 -15.61
CA ALA A 77 -0.40 -3.36 -15.48
C ALA A 77 0.41 -4.38 -16.27
N LEU A 78 1.10 -5.30 -15.59
CA LEU A 78 1.96 -6.31 -16.19
C LEU A 78 1.28 -7.68 -16.17
N SER A 79 1.43 -8.45 -17.27
CA SER A 79 0.70 -9.71 -17.46
C SER A 79 1.21 -10.84 -16.56
N LEU A 80 2.53 -10.98 -16.45
CA LEU A 80 3.14 -12.11 -15.73
C LEU A 80 3.00 -11.95 -14.21
N PRO A 81 2.50 -12.96 -13.46
CA PRO A 81 2.48 -12.95 -12.00
C PRO A 81 3.87 -13.24 -11.41
N SER A 82 4.77 -12.27 -11.49
CA SER A 82 6.17 -12.37 -11.11
C SER A 82 6.68 -11.05 -10.51
N ALA A 83 7.96 -11.00 -10.15
CA ALA A 83 8.60 -9.74 -9.76
C ALA A 83 8.43 -8.68 -10.87
N PRO A 84 8.13 -7.41 -10.53
CA PRO A 84 7.84 -6.37 -11.53
C PRO A 84 8.88 -6.25 -12.64
N ILE A 85 10.16 -6.28 -12.33
CA ILE A 85 11.23 -6.22 -13.34
C ILE A 85 11.15 -7.39 -14.35
N LEU A 86 10.87 -8.61 -13.88
CA LEU A 86 10.75 -9.79 -14.74
C LEU A 86 9.46 -9.73 -15.58
N ALA A 87 8.38 -9.26 -14.98
CA ALA A 87 7.11 -9.08 -15.68
C ALA A 87 7.22 -7.99 -16.75
N ALA A 88 7.89 -6.87 -16.46
CA ALA A 88 8.14 -5.79 -17.39
C ALA A 88 9.02 -6.25 -18.59
N GLN A 89 10.07 -7.03 -18.31
CA GLN A 89 10.90 -7.63 -19.37
C GLN A 89 10.10 -8.59 -20.25
N HIS A 90 9.25 -9.43 -19.67
CA HIS A 90 8.36 -10.33 -20.40
C HIS A 90 7.40 -9.57 -21.34
N ASP A 91 6.82 -8.49 -20.84
CA ASP A 91 5.85 -7.68 -21.59
C ASP A 91 6.53 -6.66 -22.54
N ALA A 92 7.87 -6.61 -22.57
CA ALA A 92 8.66 -5.61 -23.30
C ALA A 92 8.28 -4.16 -22.95
N VAL A 93 7.99 -3.93 -21.66
CA VAL A 93 7.61 -2.63 -21.08
C VAL A 93 8.79 -2.08 -20.26
N GLN A 94 9.13 -0.81 -20.45
CA GLN A 94 10.07 -0.11 -19.59
C GLN A 94 9.27 0.72 -18.58
N ILE A 95 9.48 0.45 -17.28
CA ILE A 95 8.85 1.22 -16.22
C ILE A 95 9.68 2.48 -15.98
N GLU A 96 9.04 3.64 -16.14
CA GLU A 96 9.65 4.96 -15.97
C GLU A 96 8.90 5.76 -14.90
N THR A 97 9.64 6.56 -14.14
CA THR A 97 9.07 7.41 -13.08
C THR A 97 8.12 8.46 -13.63
N GLY A 98 8.38 9.02 -14.82
CA GLY A 98 7.60 10.10 -15.41
C GLY A 98 6.10 9.76 -15.50
N LEU A 99 5.76 8.59 -16.06
CA LEU A 99 4.36 8.18 -16.16
C LEU A 99 3.70 7.99 -14.79
N ILE A 100 4.45 7.48 -13.79
CA ILE A 100 3.93 7.32 -12.42
C ILE A 100 3.64 8.68 -11.78
N LEU A 101 4.58 9.63 -11.93
CA LEU A 101 4.43 11.00 -11.38
C LEU A 101 3.27 11.74 -12.04
N ASP A 102 3.16 11.67 -13.37
CA ASP A 102 2.05 12.28 -14.13
C ASP A 102 0.69 11.71 -13.72
N SER A 103 0.61 10.39 -13.56
CA SER A 103 -0.61 9.71 -13.10
C SER A 103 -0.97 10.11 -11.67
N PHE A 104 0.02 10.16 -10.77
CA PHE A 104 -0.17 10.62 -9.39
C PHE A 104 -0.70 12.06 -9.35
N GLN A 105 -0.12 12.96 -10.14
CA GLN A 105 -0.56 14.35 -10.21
C GLN A 105 -2.02 14.47 -10.67
N LYS A 106 -2.43 13.70 -11.67
CA LYS A 106 -3.81 13.69 -12.17
C LYS A 106 -4.81 13.24 -11.12
N ILE A 107 -4.56 12.10 -10.45
CA ILE A 107 -5.48 11.58 -9.43
C ILE A 107 -5.51 12.44 -8.16
N SER A 108 -4.44 13.20 -7.90
CA SER A 108 -4.35 14.10 -6.74
C SER A 108 -5.15 15.39 -6.92
N ALA A 109 -5.47 15.80 -8.15
CA ALA A 109 -6.03 17.11 -8.44
C ALA A 109 -7.37 17.37 -7.73
N ASP A 110 -8.20 16.34 -7.58
CA ASP A 110 -9.54 16.43 -6.97
C ASP A 110 -9.66 15.62 -5.67
N ALA A 111 -8.55 15.21 -5.07
CA ALA A 111 -8.51 14.41 -3.85
C ALA A 111 -8.04 15.23 -2.64
N ASP A 112 -8.59 14.93 -1.47
CA ASP A 112 -8.08 15.41 -0.20
C ASP A 112 -6.94 14.50 0.28
N ILE A 113 -7.08 13.18 0.00
CA ILE A 113 -6.11 12.15 0.38
C ILE A 113 -5.85 11.22 -0.82
N VAL A 114 -4.57 10.87 -1.05
CA VAL A 114 -4.17 9.84 -2.02
C VAL A 114 -3.52 8.68 -1.30
N LEU A 115 -4.08 7.48 -1.46
CA LEU A 115 -3.49 6.24 -0.99
C LEU A 115 -2.76 5.55 -2.15
N VAL A 116 -1.45 5.36 -2.01
CA VAL A 116 -0.61 4.68 -3.00
C VAL A 116 -0.22 3.31 -2.47
N GLU A 117 -0.62 2.24 -3.16
CA GLU A 117 -0.28 0.87 -2.78
C GLU A 117 0.88 0.32 -3.59
N GLY A 118 1.89 -0.22 -2.90
CA GLY A 118 3.01 -0.93 -3.51
C GLY A 118 2.65 -2.34 -4.00
N VAL A 119 3.62 -2.98 -4.63
CA VAL A 119 3.58 -4.38 -5.06
C VAL A 119 4.65 -5.17 -4.30
N GLY A 120 4.31 -6.37 -3.81
CA GLY A 120 5.25 -7.20 -3.02
C GLY A 120 5.66 -6.55 -1.70
N GLY A 121 6.95 -6.46 -1.43
CA GLY A 121 7.54 -5.83 -0.24
C GLY A 121 8.09 -4.43 -0.52
N TRP A 122 9.17 -4.05 0.19
CA TRP A 122 9.79 -2.73 0.07
C TRP A 122 10.87 -2.65 -1.03
N HIS A 123 11.82 -3.59 -1.03
CA HIS A 123 12.90 -3.64 -2.02
C HIS A 123 12.43 -4.33 -3.32
N ILE A 124 11.65 -3.61 -4.11
CA ILE A 124 11.11 -4.09 -5.39
C ILE A 124 11.79 -3.34 -6.52
N GLN A 125 12.54 -4.08 -7.32
CA GLN A 125 13.18 -3.55 -8.53
C GLN A 125 12.16 -3.45 -9.66
N LEU A 126 12.08 -2.26 -10.28
CA LEU A 126 11.16 -1.95 -11.37
C LEU A 126 11.84 -2.04 -12.74
N ASN A 127 13.09 -1.57 -12.83
CA ASN A 127 14.00 -1.73 -13.97
C ASN A 127 15.45 -1.82 -13.45
N GLU A 128 16.46 -1.76 -14.34
CA GLU A 128 17.87 -1.92 -13.96
C GLU A 128 18.34 -0.89 -12.92
N ASP A 129 17.85 0.35 -13.01
CA ASP A 129 18.29 1.48 -12.21
C ASP A 129 17.21 2.02 -11.25
N LEU A 130 15.97 1.50 -11.32
CA LEU A 130 14.82 2.05 -10.61
C LEU A 130 14.23 1.04 -9.61
N TRP A 131 14.10 1.48 -8.37
CA TRP A 131 13.39 0.76 -7.31
C TRP A 131 12.05 1.42 -6.96
N LEU A 132 11.11 0.65 -6.47
CA LEU A 132 9.82 1.18 -6.00
C LEU A 132 10.01 2.20 -4.87
N SER A 133 10.98 1.98 -4.01
CA SER A 133 11.37 2.91 -2.95
C SER A 133 11.86 4.27 -3.47
N ASP A 134 12.45 4.33 -4.68
CA ASP A 134 12.82 5.61 -5.31
C ASP A 134 11.59 6.42 -5.72
N VAL A 135 10.55 5.74 -6.21
CA VAL A 135 9.26 6.38 -6.52
C VAL A 135 8.64 6.96 -5.26
N VAL A 136 8.65 6.22 -4.15
CA VAL A 136 8.12 6.69 -2.84
C VAL A 136 8.87 7.94 -2.38
N ARG A 137 10.19 7.93 -2.49
CA ARG A 137 11.04 9.07 -2.13
C ARG A 137 10.83 10.28 -3.04
N LEU A 138 10.70 10.09 -4.36
CA LEU A 138 10.42 11.16 -5.32
C LEU A 138 9.09 11.84 -5.05
N LEU A 139 8.07 11.07 -4.67
CA LEU A 139 6.75 11.57 -4.29
C LEU A 139 6.71 12.09 -2.84
N ASN A 140 7.80 11.92 -2.08
CA ASN A 140 7.92 12.29 -0.66
C ASN A 140 6.76 11.75 0.20
N LEU A 141 6.42 10.46 0.02
CA LEU A 141 5.29 9.85 0.70
C LEU A 141 5.71 9.25 2.05
N PRO A 142 5.01 9.58 3.16
CA PRO A 142 5.11 8.82 4.39
C PRO A 142 4.63 7.37 4.14
N VAL A 143 5.29 6.41 4.80
CA VAL A 143 5.07 4.98 4.58
C VAL A 143 4.31 4.35 5.73
N ILE A 144 3.25 3.61 5.42
CA ILE A 144 2.59 2.69 6.34
C ILE A 144 2.98 1.26 5.95
N MET A 145 3.52 0.50 6.90
CA MET A 145 3.95 -0.87 6.68
C MET A 145 2.89 -1.86 7.17
N VAL A 146 2.39 -2.72 6.27
CA VAL A 146 1.53 -3.84 6.63
C VAL A 146 2.38 -5.05 6.93
N VAL A 147 2.32 -5.53 8.17
CA VAL A 147 3.04 -6.71 8.66
C VAL A 147 2.09 -7.91 8.63
N GLY A 148 2.39 -8.90 7.77
CA GLY A 148 1.64 -10.14 7.75
C GLY A 148 1.99 -11.00 8.96
N MET A 149 1.09 -11.05 9.95
CA MET A 149 1.30 -11.75 11.22
C MET A 149 1.20 -13.25 11.01
N ARG A 150 2.37 -13.88 10.95
CA ARG A 150 2.65 -15.32 10.81
C ARG A 150 4.06 -15.60 11.30
N LEU A 151 4.46 -16.86 11.42
CA LEU A 151 5.84 -17.20 11.79
C LEU A 151 6.85 -16.53 10.84
N GLY A 152 7.85 -15.85 11.41
CA GLY A 152 8.86 -15.05 10.68
C GLY A 152 8.51 -13.57 10.55
N CYS A 153 7.31 -13.13 10.92
CA CYS A 153 6.86 -11.74 10.78
C CYS A 153 7.76 -10.72 11.49
N ILE A 154 8.32 -11.09 12.64
CA ILE A 154 9.20 -10.22 13.43
C ILE A 154 10.45 -9.85 12.62
N ASN A 155 11.15 -10.85 12.08
CA ASN A 155 12.33 -10.63 11.24
C ASN A 155 12.00 -9.81 10.00
N HIS A 156 10.91 -10.14 9.30
CA HIS A 156 10.49 -9.41 8.11
C HIS A 156 10.15 -7.95 8.40
N ALA A 157 9.46 -7.68 9.53
CA ALA A 157 9.09 -6.33 9.92
C ALA A 157 10.32 -5.47 10.24
N LEU A 158 11.28 -6.01 11.02
CA LEU A 158 12.52 -5.32 11.37
C LEU A 158 13.37 -5.01 10.15
N LEU A 159 13.63 -5.98 9.28
CA LEU A 159 14.39 -5.78 8.04
C LEU A 159 13.71 -4.77 7.11
N THR A 160 12.37 -4.81 7.01
CA THR A 160 11.62 -3.85 6.18
C THR A 160 11.71 -2.44 6.75
N ALA A 161 11.57 -2.28 8.07
CA ALA A 161 11.68 -0.98 8.73
C ALA A 161 13.11 -0.38 8.59
N GLU A 162 14.14 -1.19 8.76
CA GLU A 162 15.53 -0.80 8.52
C GLU A 162 15.75 -0.35 7.07
N ALA A 163 15.23 -1.10 6.10
CA ALA A 163 15.34 -0.76 4.69
C ALA A 163 14.59 0.53 4.32
N ILE A 164 13.42 0.79 4.91
CA ILE A 164 12.68 2.04 4.73
C ILE A 164 13.51 3.22 5.24
N SER A 165 14.02 3.13 6.46
CA SER A 165 14.83 4.19 7.08
C SER A 165 16.16 4.38 6.36
N GLY A 166 16.82 3.29 5.97
CA GLY A 166 18.10 3.31 5.23
C GLY A 166 18.00 3.92 3.84
N ASN A 167 16.83 3.91 3.22
CA ASN A 167 16.56 4.59 1.94
C ASN A 167 16.22 6.08 2.13
N GLY A 168 16.13 6.57 3.37
CA GLY A 168 15.75 7.96 3.68
C GLY A 168 14.24 8.23 3.59
N SER A 169 13.42 7.17 3.53
CA SER A 169 11.97 7.28 3.60
C SER A 169 11.49 7.29 5.06
N TRP A 170 10.34 7.90 5.30
CA TRP A 170 9.77 8.00 6.63
C TRP A 170 8.73 6.92 6.87
N LEU A 171 9.02 5.98 7.79
CA LEU A 171 8.06 5.02 8.29
C LEU A 171 7.15 5.71 9.31
N LEU A 172 5.94 6.07 8.87
CA LEU A 172 4.94 6.75 9.70
C LEU A 172 4.38 5.83 10.79
N GLY A 173 4.14 4.57 10.45
CA GLY A 173 3.63 3.57 11.36
C GLY A 173 3.44 2.21 10.68
N TRP A 174 2.91 1.27 11.44
CA TRP A 174 2.68 -0.08 10.91
C TRP A 174 1.33 -0.65 11.37
N ILE A 175 0.81 -1.60 10.58
CA ILE A 175 -0.44 -2.31 10.84
C ILE A 175 -0.14 -3.80 10.88
N GLY A 176 -0.44 -4.45 12.00
CA GLY A 176 -0.39 -5.90 12.11
C GLY A 176 -1.64 -6.52 11.47
N CYS A 177 -1.47 -7.34 10.43
CA CYS A 177 -2.57 -8.04 9.77
C CYS A 177 -2.39 -9.55 9.93
N GLN A 178 -3.28 -10.21 10.69
CA GLN A 178 -3.20 -11.65 10.88
C GLN A 178 -3.58 -12.36 9.58
N VAL A 179 -2.61 -13.01 8.95
CA VAL A 179 -2.80 -13.74 7.68
C VAL A 179 -2.82 -15.24 7.88
N ASP A 180 -2.36 -15.73 9.03
CA ASP A 180 -2.38 -17.12 9.44
C ASP A 180 -3.21 -17.26 10.72
N PRO A 181 -4.43 -17.85 10.65
CA PRO A 181 -5.28 -18.03 11.84
C PRO A 181 -4.71 -19.04 12.84
N ALA A 182 -3.75 -19.87 12.43
CA ALA A 182 -3.09 -20.85 13.29
C ALA A 182 -1.86 -20.27 14.01
N TYR A 183 -1.49 -19.02 13.75
CA TYR A 183 -0.34 -18.39 14.39
C TYR A 183 -0.63 -18.05 15.86
N VAL A 184 -0.10 -18.89 16.76
CA VAL A 184 -0.39 -18.84 18.21
C VAL A 184 0.25 -17.63 18.91
N ASP A 185 1.39 -17.15 18.39
CA ASP A 185 2.15 -16.04 19.01
C ASP A 185 1.74 -14.65 18.47
N TYR A 186 0.51 -14.52 17.96
CA TYR A 186 0.02 -13.28 17.36
C TYR A 186 0.15 -12.07 18.31
N GLU A 187 -0.45 -12.15 19.50
CA GLU A 187 -0.42 -11.04 20.49
C GLU A 187 1.00 -10.77 21.01
N ALA A 188 1.76 -11.81 21.30
CA ALA A 188 3.14 -11.68 21.77
C ALA A 188 4.03 -11.01 20.71
N SER A 189 3.79 -11.32 19.42
CA SER A 189 4.53 -10.69 18.31
C SER A 189 4.14 -9.23 18.10
N LEU A 190 2.86 -8.86 18.25
CA LEU A 190 2.42 -7.47 18.23
C LEU A 190 3.09 -6.66 19.35
N GLU A 191 3.09 -7.20 20.57
CA GLU A 191 3.72 -6.56 21.72
C GLU A 191 5.24 -6.39 21.52
N LEU A 192 5.92 -7.42 21.02
CA LEU A 192 7.35 -7.35 20.75
C LEU A 192 7.68 -6.31 19.66
N LEU A 193 6.96 -6.31 18.54
CA LEU A 193 7.15 -5.35 17.48
C LEU A 193 6.86 -3.91 17.93
N SER A 194 5.82 -3.71 18.76
CA SER A 194 5.49 -2.38 19.31
C SER A 194 6.57 -1.81 20.22
N ARG A 195 7.38 -2.68 20.84
CA ARG A 195 8.54 -2.25 21.66
C ARG A 195 9.83 -2.07 20.86
N THR A 196 9.93 -2.75 19.71
CA THR A 196 11.19 -2.82 18.95
C THR A 196 11.21 -1.85 17.78
N LEU A 197 10.07 -1.66 17.10
CA LEU A 197 9.95 -0.69 16.01
C LEU A 197 9.85 0.73 16.57
N ALA A 198 10.62 1.65 15.99
CA ALA A 198 10.56 3.08 16.36
C ALA A 198 9.23 3.73 15.92
N ALA A 199 8.63 3.24 14.83
CA ALA A 199 7.36 3.73 14.35
C ALA A 199 6.19 3.11 15.14
N PRO A 200 5.11 3.87 15.41
CA PRO A 200 3.97 3.39 16.22
C PRO A 200 3.17 2.31 15.46
N MET A 201 2.57 1.40 16.24
CA MET A 201 1.50 0.53 15.72
C MET A 201 0.22 1.37 15.56
N ILE A 202 -0.25 1.48 14.32
CA ILE A 202 -1.49 2.20 13.99
C ILE A 202 -2.71 1.36 14.34
N ALA A 203 -2.64 0.07 14.00
CA ALA A 203 -3.74 -0.87 14.21
C ALA A 203 -3.25 -2.31 14.24
N SER A 204 -4.08 -3.20 14.79
CA SER A 204 -3.98 -4.65 14.61
C SER A 204 -5.31 -5.19 14.07
N VAL A 205 -5.25 -5.97 13.00
CA VAL A 205 -6.40 -6.56 12.33
C VAL A 205 -6.31 -8.08 12.48
N PRO A 206 -7.23 -8.71 13.22
CA PRO A 206 -7.25 -10.16 13.39
C PRO A 206 -7.58 -10.86 12.06
N TYR A 207 -7.41 -12.17 12.03
CA TYR A 207 -7.78 -12.96 10.85
C TYR A 207 -9.27 -12.81 10.52
N ILE A 208 -9.55 -12.31 9.33
CA ILE A 208 -10.92 -12.16 8.81
C ILE A 208 -11.06 -13.05 7.58
N PRO A 209 -11.82 -14.16 7.67
CA PRO A 209 -12.03 -15.05 6.53
C PRO A 209 -12.54 -14.31 5.29
N GLY A 210 -11.90 -14.56 4.14
CA GLY A 210 -12.25 -13.91 2.87
C GLY A 210 -11.85 -12.43 2.75
N GLY A 211 -11.16 -11.86 3.75
CA GLY A 211 -10.68 -10.47 3.69
C GLY A 211 -11.82 -9.44 3.60
N ASN A 212 -12.91 -9.64 4.35
CA ASN A 212 -14.07 -8.75 4.33
C ASN A 212 -13.68 -7.33 4.77
N VAL A 213 -13.66 -6.39 3.82
CA VAL A 213 -13.22 -5.02 3.99
C VAL A 213 -14.07 -4.27 5.05
N GLU A 214 -15.39 -4.44 5.03
CA GLU A 214 -16.31 -3.79 5.97
C GLU A 214 -16.00 -4.17 7.43
N LYS A 215 -15.65 -5.45 7.68
CA LYS A 215 -15.25 -5.89 9.02
C LYS A 215 -13.90 -5.33 9.44
N MET A 216 -13.00 -5.07 8.49
CA MET A 216 -11.68 -4.49 8.77
C MET A 216 -11.74 -3.02 9.18
N THR A 217 -12.73 -2.27 8.68
CA THR A 217 -12.84 -0.83 9.00
C THR A 217 -12.89 -0.55 10.49
N GLY A 218 -13.59 -1.39 11.27
CA GLY A 218 -13.69 -1.21 12.73
C GLY A 218 -12.37 -1.34 13.50
N PHE A 219 -11.31 -1.86 12.89
CA PHE A 219 -9.98 -1.93 13.49
C PHE A 219 -9.06 -0.77 13.08
N LEU A 220 -9.51 0.07 12.12
CA LEU A 220 -8.69 1.11 11.48
C LEU A 220 -9.16 2.53 11.81
N ASP A 221 -10.15 2.71 12.68
CA ASP A 221 -10.71 4.03 13.02
C ASP A 221 -9.67 5.02 13.58
N ASN A 222 -8.61 4.50 14.22
CA ASN A 222 -7.50 5.31 14.75
C ASN A 222 -6.59 5.93 13.69
N ILE A 223 -6.73 5.56 12.40
CA ILE A 223 -5.90 6.11 11.33
C ILE A 223 -6.02 7.62 11.19
N CYS A 224 -7.12 8.17 11.62
CA CYS A 224 -7.41 9.61 11.58
C CYS A 224 -7.03 10.36 12.86
N ASN A 225 -6.32 9.70 13.78
CA ASN A 225 -5.76 10.39 14.92
C ASN A 225 -4.81 11.51 14.42
N PRO A 226 -5.06 12.79 14.78
CA PRO A 226 -4.20 13.91 14.39
C PRO A 226 -2.72 13.70 14.73
N ASP A 227 -2.43 12.96 15.82
CA ASP A 227 -1.06 12.66 16.26
C ASP A 227 -0.29 11.82 15.21
N LEU A 228 -0.97 11.13 14.31
CA LEU A 228 -0.34 10.39 13.20
C LEU A 228 0.04 11.30 12.02
N GLY A 229 -0.46 12.54 11.97
CA GLY A 229 -0.13 13.49 10.91
C GLY A 229 -0.56 13.07 9.49
N LEU A 230 -1.45 12.07 9.38
CA LEU A 230 -1.96 11.59 8.09
C LEU A 230 -2.96 12.55 7.46
N VAL A 231 -3.63 13.31 8.29
CA VAL A 231 -4.67 14.26 7.88
C VAL A 231 -4.30 15.61 8.46
N GLY A 232 -4.12 16.62 7.63
CA GLY A 232 -3.88 17.99 8.09
C GLY A 232 -5.07 18.48 8.94
N GLU A 233 -4.78 19.28 9.98
CA GLU A 233 -5.83 19.99 10.71
C GLU A 233 -6.66 20.83 9.73
N HIS A 234 -7.98 20.66 9.78
CA HIS A 234 -8.94 21.46 9.03
C HIS A 234 -9.15 22.83 9.70
#